data_73556f32cc3ab91b42f7d81f94afafa1
#
_entry.id   73556f32cc3ab91b42f7d81f94afafa1
#
_cell.length_a   1.000
_cell.length_b   1.000
_cell.length_c   1.000
_cell.angle_alpha   90.00
_cell.angle_beta   90.00
_cell.angle_gamma   90.00
#
_symmetry.space_group_name_H-M   'P 1'
#
loop_
_entity.id
_entity.type
_entity.pdbx_description
1 polymer ?
#
loop_
_entity_poly.entity_id
_entity_poly.type
_entity_poly.pdbx_seq_one_letter_code
_entity_poly.pdbx_strand_id
1 'polypeptide(L)'
;VGSEMCIRDSWNTTCLIGIFGAVAAAGRIMKLDRGQLANALGIAANEASGVKANYGTLSKDLAIGSAARKAMMAAECARLGMDSSADAFEGEFGLLSSLGGVDAEKAKEIIGSHESDFVSPGLVMKPYPSCRGNHSGIEAATELSAQFGIGTDDVDRVVCYVDQAAHDTDRYEHPKTPEQAKFSLAFCIGKVMTGGRVTMHDFIGEEIADKAALAFVDKVKIECRPELFTESRFGTEVRIELKDCRTLSRKVCFPKGDPQNPMSTAEIQQKLRGCLEAALGTYLSL
;
A
#
# COMPACT_ATOMS: atom_id res chain seq x y z
N VAL A 1 -10.58 -23.22 -6.87
CA VAL A 1 -11.15 -22.04 -6.20
C VAL A 1 -10.35 -21.85 -4.93
N GLY A 2 -9.47 -20.87 -4.83
CA GLY A 2 -9.01 -20.42 -3.54
C GLY A 2 -7.54 -20.08 -3.34
N SER A 3 -6.59 -20.63 -4.08
CA SER A 3 -5.17 -20.49 -3.75
C SER A 3 -4.59 -19.10 -4.07
N GLU A 4 -4.91 -18.53 -5.21
CA GLU A 4 -4.45 -17.16 -5.54
C GLU A 4 -5.15 -16.09 -4.69
N MET A 5 -6.38 -16.32 -4.28
CA MET A 5 -7.12 -15.42 -3.37
C MET A 5 -6.49 -15.42 -1.97
N CYS A 6 -6.07 -16.59 -1.43
CA CYS A 6 -5.52 -16.65 -0.07
C CYS A 6 -4.26 -15.82 0.14
N ILE A 7 -3.29 -15.85 -0.79
CA ILE A 7 -2.05 -15.06 -0.65
C ILE A 7 -2.33 -13.57 -0.76
N ARG A 8 -3.13 -13.17 -1.74
CA ARG A 8 -3.43 -11.76 -2.00
C ARG A 8 -4.36 -11.15 -0.96
N ASP A 9 -5.34 -11.92 -0.50
CA ASP A 9 -6.45 -11.39 0.29
C ASP A 9 -6.26 -11.56 1.80
N SER A 10 -5.45 -12.52 2.24
CA SER A 10 -5.23 -12.83 3.67
C SER A 10 -3.86 -12.46 4.18
N TRP A 11 -2.82 -12.47 3.33
CA TRP A 11 -1.44 -12.23 3.74
C TRP A 11 -1.00 -10.79 3.45
N ASN A 12 -0.18 -10.25 4.35
CA ASN A 12 0.57 -9.02 4.10
C ASN A 12 1.77 -9.32 3.19
N THR A 13 1.60 -9.15 1.89
CA THR A 13 2.61 -9.49 0.89
C THR A 13 3.93 -8.76 1.10
N THR A 14 3.92 -7.54 1.65
CA THR A 14 5.16 -6.79 1.95
C THR A 14 6.03 -7.52 2.96
N CYS A 15 5.44 -8.16 3.96
CA CYS A 15 6.19 -8.93 4.96
C CYS A 15 6.50 -10.34 4.47
N LEU A 16 5.50 -10.99 3.86
CA LEU A 16 5.61 -12.37 3.39
C LEU A 16 6.70 -12.53 2.32
N ILE A 17 6.75 -11.62 1.36
CA ILE A 17 7.69 -11.67 0.22
C ILE A 17 8.91 -10.78 0.47
N GLY A 18 8.74 -9.64 1.13
CA GLY A 18 9.83 -8.67 1.37
C GLY A 18 10.97 -9.21 2.21
N ILE A 19 10.74 -10.24 3.02
CA ILE A 19 11.80 -10.92 3.78
C ILE A 19 12.89 -11.48 2.85
N PHE A 20 12.53 -12.03 1.69
CA PHE A 20 13.50 -12.61 0.74
C PHE A 20 14.36 -11.55 0.09
N GLY A 21 13.76 -10.40 -0.29
CA GLY A 21 14.54 -9.24 -0.76
C GLY A 21 15.52 -8.72 0.30
N ALA A 22 15.09 -8.69 1.55
CA ALA A 22 15.94 -8.29 2.67
C ALA A 22 17.07 -9.30 2.92
N VAL A 23 16.83 -10.62 2.79
CA VAL A 23 17.87 -11.67 2.86
C VAL A 23 18.88 -11.50 1.73
N ALA A 24 18.43 -11.26 0.50
CA ALA A 24 19.32 -11.05 -0.64
C ALA A 24 20.23 -9.83 -0.42
N ALA A 25 19.67 -8.71 0.07
CA ALA A 25 20.43 -7.52 0.41
C ALA A 25 21.45 -7.77 1.54
N ALA A 26 21.02 -8.41 2.64
CA ALA A 26 21.89 -8.78 3.76
C ALA A 26 23.00 -9.72 3.32
N GLY A 27 22.67 -10.76 2.57
CA GLY A 27 23.62 -11.73 2.04
C GLY A 27 24.67 -11.08 1.12
N ARG A 28 24.27 -10.12 0.29
CA ARG A 28 25.18 -9.34 -0.54
C ARG A 28 26.15 -8.50 0.28
N ILE A 29 25.66 -7.82 1.31
CA ILE A 29 26.50 -7.00 2.22
C ILE A 29 27.44 -7.88 3.03
N MET A 30 26.95 -9.01 3.54
CA MET A 30 27.73 -9.99 4.31
C MET A 30 28.65 -10.85 3.46
N LYS A 31 28.59 -10.73 2.12
CA LYS A 31 29.37 -11.51 1.15
C LYS A 31 29.15 -13.02 1.30
N LEU A 32 27.91 -13.44 1.54
CA LEU A 32 27.55 -14.85 1.56
C LEU A 32 27.86 -15.49 0.21
N ASP A 33 28.40 -16.71 0.25
CA ASP A 33 28.51 -17.53 -0.96
C ASP A 33 27.15 -18.06 -1.42
N ARG A 34 27.11 -18.72 -2.57
CA ARG A 34 25.87 -19.22 -3.16
C ARG A 34 25.14 -20.22 -2.25
N GLY A 35 25.88 -21.11 -1.59
CA GLY A 35 25.29 -22.11 -0.68
C GLY A 35 24.72 -21.45 0.57
N GLN A 36 25.49 -20.55 1.17
CA GLN A 36 25.05 -19.77 2.33
C GLN A 36 23.82 -18.91 2.00
N LEU A 37 23.78 -18.27 0.83
CA LEU A 37 22.63 -17.49 0.43
C LEU A 37 21.37 -18.37 0.21
N ALA A 38 21.53 -19.54 -0.40
CA ALA A 38 20.44 -20.51 -0.55
C ALA A 38 19.91 -20.95 0.82
N ASN A 39 20.80 -21.28 1.76
CA ASN A 39 20.40 -21.63 3.13
C ASN A 39 19.69 -20.47 3.83
N ALA A 40 20.19 -19.23 3.69
CA ALA A 40 19.56 -18.05 4.28
C ALA A 40 18.13 -17.84 3.75
N LEU A 41 17.91 -18.04 2.44
CA LEU A 41 16.59 -17.97 1.84
C LEU A 41 15.67 -19.09 2.37
N GLY A 42 16.18 -20.31 2.48
CA GLY A 42 15.40 -21.44 3.03
C GLY A 42 15.04 -21.23 4.52
N ILE A 43 15.97 -20.70 5.34
CA ILE A 43 15.68 -20.32 6.73
C ILE A 43 14.58 -19.24 6.75
N ALA A 44 14.69 -18.24 5.87
CA ALA A 44 13.69 -17.17 5.78
C ALA A 44 12.30 -17.66 5.35
N ALA A 45 12.21 -18.77 4.62
CA ALA A 45 10.93 -19.37 4.27
C ALA A 45 10.12 -19.80 5.50
N ASN A 46 10.78 -20.29 6.57
CA ASN A 46 10.13 -20.60 7.84
C ASN A 46 9.66 -19.34 8.61
N GLU A 47 10.31 -18.21 8.36
CA GLU A 47 10.05 -16.94 9.04
C GLU A 47 9.09 -16.03 8.28
N ALA A 48 8.75 -16.38 7.03
CA ALA A 48 7.84 -15.63 6.18
C ALA A 48 6.43 -15.60 6.78
N SER A 49 5.92 -14.41 7.08
CA SER A 49 4.65 -14.27 7.81
C SER A 49 4.05 -12.88 7.62
N GLY A 50 2.90 -12.67 8.25
CA GLY A 50 2.20 -11.40 8.25
C GLY A 50 0.78 -11.53 7.71
N VAL A 51 -0.20 -11.09 8.49
CA VAL A 51 -1.62 -11.17 8.11
C VAL A 51 -2.17 -9.79 7.78
N LYS A 52 -3.01 -9.72 6.77
CA LYS A 52 -3.66 -8.48 6.32
C LYS A 52 -4.69 -7.97 7.34
N ALA A 53 -5.14 -8.84 8.26
CA ALA A 53 -6.05 -8.48 9.34
C ALA A 53 -5.50 -7.33 10.24
N ASN A 54 -4.19 -7.18 10.34
CA ASN A 54 -3.53 -6.12 11.11
C ASN A 54 -3.47 -4.74 10.40
N TYR A 55 -4.00 -4.59 9.19
CA TYR A 55 -4.08 -3.29 8.54
C TYR A 55 -4.96 -2.35 9.38
N GLY A 56 -4.52 -1.10 9.57
CA GLY A 56 -5.16 -0.13 10.45
C GLY A 56 -4.74 -0.24 11.92
N THR A 57 -3.62 -0.93 12.20
CA THR A 57 -3.01 -1.01 13.53
C THR A 57 -1.49 -0.77 13.43
N LEU A 58 -0.85 -0.38 14.54
CA LEU A 58 0.62 -0.25 14.62
C LEU A 58 1.35 -1.57 14.39
N SER A 59 0.69 -2.71 14.62
CA SER A 59 1.24 -4.04 14.33
C SER A 59 1.61 -4.23 12.86
N LYS A 60 0.87 -3.61 11.94
CA LYS A 60 1.19 -3.62 10.51
C LYS A 60 2.54 -2.94 10.22
N ASP A 61 2.83 -1.82 10.87
CA ASP A 61 4.06 -1.08 10.65
C ASP A 61 5.26 -1.83 11.27
N LEU A 62 5.07 -2.44 12.45
CA LEU A 62 6.07 -3.31 13.08
C LEU A 62 6.39 -4.53 12.21
N ALA A 63 5.42 -5.09 11.50
CA ALA A 63 5.60 -6.32 10.73
C ALA A 63 6.69 -6.19 9.65
N ILE A 64 6.81 -5.02 9.00
CA ILE A 64 7.85 -4.75 7.99
C ILE A 64 9.24 -4.75 8.62
N GLY A 65 9.41 -4.06 9.76
CA GLY A 65 10.65 -4.07 10.52
C GLY A 65 11.01 -5.47 11.04
N SER A 66 10.00 -6.25 11.46
CA SER A 66 10.20 -7.64 11.88
C SER A 66 10.67 -8.53 10.73
N ALA A 67 10.15 -8.35 9.50
CA ALA A 67 10.61 -9.09 8.33
C ALA A 67 12.09 -8.78 8.04
N ALA A 68 12.49 -7.51 8.10
CA ALA A 68 13.89 -7.11 7.92
C ALA A 68 14.80 -7.71 9.02
N ARG A 69 14.37 -7.68 10.29
CA ARG A 69 15.11 -8.30 11.41
C ARG A 69 15.28 -9.81 11.22
N LYS A 70 14.23 -10.51 10.83
CA LYS A 70 14.25 -11.94 10.56
C LYS A 70 15.17 -12.28 9.38
N ALA A 71 15.20 -11.44 8.36
CA ALA A 71 16.11 -11.60 7.23
C ALA A 71 17.58 -11.49 7.64
N MET A 72 17.92 -10.52 8.49
CA MET A 72 19.27 -10.38 9.05
C MET A 72 19.66 -11.62 9.87
N MET A 73 18.74 -12.13 10.69
CA MET A 73 18.96 -13.34 11.47
C MET A 73 19.20 -14.55 10.56
N ALA A 74 18.37 -14.75 9.52
CA ALA A 74 18.53 -15.85 8.57
C ALA A 74 19.88 -15.80 7.85
N ALA A 75 20.31 -14.62 7.40
CA ALA A 75 21.61 -14.42 6.77
C ALA A 75 22.77 -14.73 7.71
N GLU A 76 22.70 -14.30 8.97
CA GLU A 76 23.72 -14.56 9.97
C GLU A 76 23.78 -16.03 10.36
N CYS A 77 22.64 -16.70 10.56
CA CYS A 77 22.59 -18.14 10.84
C CYS A 77 23.24 -18.95 9.70
N ALA A 78 22.92 -18.64 8.46
CA ALA A 78 23.51 -19.30 7.30
C ALA A 78 25.03 -19.03 7.19
N ARG A 79 25.47 -17.81 7.50
CA ARG A 79 26.90 -17.45 7.56
C ARG A 79 27.66 -18.29 8.59
N LEU A 80 27.02 -18.63 9.69
CA LEU A 80 27.57 -19.48 10.77
C LEU A 80 27.46 -20.99 10.49
N GLY A 81 26.95 -21.37 9.31
CA GLY A 81 26.88 -22.77 8.88
C GLY A 81 25.54 -23.47 9.12
N MET A 82 24.48 -22.71 9.50
CA MET A 82 23.14 -23.31 9.57
C MET A 82 22.65 -23.62 8.15
N ASP A 83 22.15 -24.82 7.95
CA ASP A 83 21.60 -25.30 6.68
C ASP A 83 20.07 -25.19 6.63
N SER A 84 19.53 -25.33 5.46
CA SER A 84 18.10 -25.46 5.18
C SER A 84 17.87 -26.49 4.08
N SER A 85 16.63 -26.95 3.93
CA SER A 85 16.28 -27.82 2.80
C SER A 85 16.49 -27.09 1.46
N ALA A 86 17.07 -27.82 0.48
CA ALA A 86 17.13 -27.35 -0.90
C ALA A 86 15.74 -27.14 -1.50
N ASP A 87 14.74 -27.83 -0.99
CA ASP A 87 13.35 -27.83 -1.46
C ASP A 87 12.45 -26.89 -0.65
N ALA A 88 13.04 -25.96 0.14
CA ALA A 88 12.29 -25.06 1.02
C ALA A 88 11.27 -24.17 0.29
N PHE A 89 11.47 -23.90 -1.01
CA PHE A 89 10.53 -23.13 -1.82
C PHE A 89 9.63 -24.02 -2.68
N GLU A 90 10.20 -24.83 -3.56
CA GLU A 90 9.49 -25.55 -4.61
C GLU A 90 9.05 -26.96 -4.22
N GLY A 91 9.54 -27.48 -3.10
CA GLY A 91 9.23 -28.85 -2.66
C GLY A 91 7.76 -29.07 -2.34
N GLU A 92 7.36 -30.32 -2.24
CA GLU A 92 5.97 -30.74 -1.91
C GLU A 92 5.46 -30.05 -0.63
N PHE A 93 6.34 -29.88 0.36
CA PHE A 93 6.06 -29.17 1.63
C PHE A 93 6.76 -27.79 1.69
N GLY A 94 7.15 -27.24 0.55
CA GLY A 94 7.82 -25.96 0.44
C GLY A 94 6.87 -24.78 0.58
N LEU A 95 7.45 -23.57 0.62
CA LEU A 95 6.71 -22.32 0.81
C LEU A 95 5.61 -22.13 -0.24
N LEU A 96 5.90 -22.37 -1.53
CA LEU A 96 4.96 -22.15 -2.63
C LEU A 96 3.74 -23.07 -2.51
N SER A 97 3.96 -24.33 -2.16
CA SER A 97 2.90 -25.30 -1.90
C SER A 97 2.05 -24.88 -0.69
N SER A 98 2.71 -24.50 0.41
CA SER A 98 2.05 -24.08 1.66
C SER A 98 1.22 -22.81 1.52
N LEU A 99 1.59 -21.91 0.61
CA LEU A 99 0.84 -20.68 0.31
C LEU A 99 -0.35 -20.88 -0.65
N GLY A 100 -0.72 -22.11 -0.96
CA GLY A 100 -1.90 -22.41 -1.75
C GLY A 100 -1.61 -22.95 -3.15
N GLY A 101 -0.50 -23.67 -3.33
CA GLY A 101 -0.21 -24.38 -4.57
C GLY A 101 0.19 -23.44 -5.72
N VAL A 102 1.08 -22.50 -5.44
CA VAL A 102 1.70 -21.71 -6.51
C VAL A 102 2.54 -22.66 -7.37
N ASP A 103 2.30 -22.65 -8.67
CA ASP A 103 3.06 -23.43 -9.65
C ASP A 103 4.52 -22.96 -9.67
N ALA A 104 5.43 -23.85 -9.26
CA ALA A 104 6.85 -23.56 -9.17
C ALA A 104 7.48 -23.30 -10.55
N GLU A 105 7.03 -23.97 -11.60
CA GLU A 105 7.55 -23.75 -12.97
C GLU A 105 7.13 -22.37 -13.49
N LYS A 106 5.87 -21.97 -13.26
CA LYS A 106 5.40 -20.63 -13.59
C LYS A 106 6.12 -19.55 -12.79
N ALA A 107 6.46 -19.81 -11.53
CA ALA A 107 7.25 -18.88 -10.72
C ALA A 107 8.66 -18.72 -11.29
N LYS A 108 9.31 -19.80 -11.71
CA LYS A 108 10.64 -19.75 -12.39
C LYS A 108 10.60 -18.99 -13.71
N GLU A 109 9.56 -19.20 -14.52
CA GLU A 109 9.37 -18.47 -15.77
C GLU A 109 9.26 -16.96 -15.54
N ILE A 110 8.44 -16.55 -14.56
CA ILE A 110 8.27 -15.14 -14.18
C ILE A 110 9.60 -14.54 -13.69
N ILE A 111 10.34 -15.23 -12.83
CA ILE A 111 11.64 -14.76 -12.34
C ILE A 111 12.63 -14.63 -13.51
N GLY A 112 12.71 -15.63 -14.39
CA GLY A 112 13.62 -15.62 -15.55
C GLY A 112 13.30 -14.50 -16.56
N SER A 113 12.03 -14.13 -16.72
CA SER A 113 11.62 -13.05 -17.63
C SER A 113 12.05 -11.65 -17.16
N HIS A 114 12.41 -11.49 -15.90
CA HIS A 114 12.81 -10.20 -15.29
C HIS A 114 14.31 -10.07 -15.01
N GLU A 115 15.15 -10.95 -15.55
CA GLU A 115 16.60 -10.93 -15.30
C GLU A 115 17.30 -9.61 -15.68
N SER A 116 16.74 -8.82 -16.61
CA SER A 116 17.31 -7.54 -17.05
C SER A 116 16.77 -6.31 -16.33
N ASP A 117 15.68 -6.44 -15.56
CA ASP A 117 14.97 -5.30 -14.95
C ASP A 117 15.46 -5.01 -13.53
N PHE A 118 16.74 -4.65 -13.42
CA PHE A 118 17.35 -4.31 -12.12
C PHE A 118 16.84 -2.98 -11.55
N VAL A 119 16.36 -2.07 -12.40
CA VAL A 119 15.69 -0.85 -11.98
C VAL A 119 14.20 -1.10 -12.15
N SER A 120 13.52 -1.38 -11.06
CA SER A 120 12.08 -1.64 -11.09
C SER A 120 11.34 -0.46 -11.74
N PRO A 121 10.77 -0.63 -12.94
CA PRO A 121 9.94 0.39 -13.55
C PRO A 121 8.64 0.61 -12.77
N GLY A 122 8.40 -0.20 -11.73
CA GLY A 122 7.21 -0.20 -10.90
C GLY A 122 7.34 0.51 -9.55
N LEU A 123 8.42 1.28 -9.29
CA LEU A 123 8.53 2.02 -8.03
C LEU A 123 7.49 3.13 -7.96
N VAL A 124 6.55 2.98 -7.04
CA VAL A 124 5.50 3.97 -6.78
C VAL A 124 5.94 4.92 -5.67
N MET A 125 5.89 6.22 -5.93
CA MET A 125 6.13 7.25 -4.94
C MET A 125 4.79 7.78 -4.41
N LYS A 126 4.53 7.65 -3.12
CA LYS A 126 3.27 8.09 -2.51
C LYS A 126 3.27 9.62 -2.27
N PRO A 127 2.40 10.40 -2.93
CA PRO A 127 2.22 11.82 -2.60
C PRO A 127 1.47 12.02 -1.27
N TYR A 128 0.60 11.07 -0.89
CA TYR A 128 -0.19 11.12 0.35
C TYR A 128 0.25 10.06 1.35
N PRO A 129 0.23 10.36 2.66
CA PRO A 129 0.67 9.45 3.73
C PRO A 129 -0.44 8.45 4.12
N SER A 130 -1.15 7.91 3.15
CA SER A 130 -2.24 6.94 3.34
C SER A 130 -2.01 5.66 2.54
N CYS A 131 -2.95 4.73 2.60
CA CYS A 131 -2.94 3.54 1.76
C CYS A 131 -2.92 3.93 0.27
N ARG A 132 -2.25 3.12 -0.55
CA ARG A 132 -2.20 3.35 -2.00
C ARG A 132 -3.59 3.33 -2.64
N GLY A 133 -4.52 2.52 -2.12
CA GLY A 133 -5.90 2.46 -2.57
C GLY A 133 -6.64 3.79 -2.52
N ASN A 134 -6.28 4.68 -1.58
CA ASN A 134 -6.93 5.98 -1.45
C ASN A 134 -6.49 7.00 -2.52
N HIS A 135 -5.31 6.83 -3.13
CA HIS A 135 -4.66 7.90 -3.89
C HIS A 135 -5.45 8.34 -5.12
N SER A 136 -5.99 7.39 -5.90
CA SER A 136 -6.81 7.69 -7.07
C SER A 136 -8.08 8.47 -6.70
N GLY A 137 -8.72 8.10 -5.59
CA GLY A 137 -9.90 8.79 -5.09
C GLY A 137 -9.59 10.19 -4.56
N ILE A 138 -8.48 10.36 -3.83
CA ILE A 138 -8.02 11.68 -3.36
C ILE A 138 -7.77 12.61 -4.55
N GLU A 139 -7.06 12.14 -5.58
CA GLU A 139 -6.76 12.92 -6.79
C GLU A 139 -8.05 13.30 -7.52
N ALA A 140 -8.94 12.34 -7.77
CA ALA A 140 -10.21 12.57 -8.43
C ALA A 140 -11.08 13.59 -7.69
N ALA A 141 -11.22 13.47 -6.38
CA ALA A 141 -11.99 14.41 -5.57
C ALA A 141 -11.36 15.81 -5.55
N THR A 142 -10.03 15.89 -5.46
CA THR A 142 -9.28 17.16 -5.48
C THR A 142 -9.49 17.89 -6.81
N GLU A 143 -9.39 17.16 -7.94
CA GLU A 143 -9.62 17.76 -9.26
C GLU A 143 -11.06 18.24 -9.42
N LEU A 144 -12.06 17.45 -9.00
CA LEU A 144 -13.48 17.85 -9.07
C LEU A 144 -13.75 19.07 -8.19
N SER A 145 -13.28 19.07 -6.94
CA SER A 145 -13.45 20.21 -6.02
C SER A 145 -12.82 21.49 -6.57
N ALA A 146 -11.60 21.41 -7.09
CA ALA A 146 -10.90 22.54 -7.67
C ALA A 146 -11.55 23.05 -8.96
N GLN A 147 -11.95 22.14 -9.85
CA GLN A 147 -12.52 22.49 -11.15
C GLN A 147 -13.89 23.16 -11.04
N PHE A 148 -14.74 22.74 -10.10
CA PHE A 148 -16.11 23.18 -9.98
C PHE A 148 -16.38 24.08 -8.78
N GLY A 149 -15.35 24.32 -7.93
CA GLY A 149 -15.45 25.17 -6.75
C GLY A 149 -16.45 24.66 -5.71
N ILE A 150 -16.60 23.32 -5.59
CA ILE A 150 -17.56 22.68 -4.70
C ILE A 150 -16.94 22.37 -3.33
N GLY A 151 -17.74 22.55 -2.28
CA GLY A 151 -17.43 22.21 -0.90
C GLY A 151 -18.49 21.31 -0.26
N THR A 152 -18.35 21.08 1.04
CA THR A 152 -19.25 20.18 1.81
C THR A 152 -20.73 20.54 1.73
N ASP A 153 -21.05 21.84 1.63
CA ASP A 153 -22.42 22.32 1.64
C ASP A 153 -23.14 22.06 0.32
N ASP A 154 -22.40 21.92 -0.78
CA ASP A 154 -22.95 21.66 -2.10
C ASP A 154 -23.26 20.17 -2.30
N VAL A 155 -22.58 19.28 -1.54
CA VAL A 155 -22.60 17.84 -1.75
C VAL A 155 -23.79 17.20 -1.02
N ASP A 156 -24.58 16.43 -1.77
CA ASP A 156 -25.58 15.51 -1.24
C ASP A 156 -24.91 14.17 -0.88
N ARG A 157 -24.28 13.52 -1.86
CA ARG A 157 -23.62 12.22 -1.70
C ARG A 157 -22.39 12.08 -2.60
N VAL A 158 -21.44 11.25 -2.16
CA VAL A 158 -20.28 10.81 -2.97
C VAL A 158 -20.34 9.30 -3.12
N VAL A 159 -20.16 8.80 -4.34
CA VAL A 159 -19.98 7.37 -4.62
C VAL A 159 -18.60 7.15 -5.22
N CYS A 160 -17.80 6.30 -4.58
CA CYS A 160 -16.49 5.91 -5.08
C CYS A 160 -16.55 4.49 -5.62
N TYR A 161 -16.39 4.34 -6.92
CA TYR A 161 -16.21 3.04 -7.55
C TYR A 161 -14.73 2.68 -7.51
N VAL A 162 -14.40 1.53 -6.95
CA VAL A 162 -13.02 1.09 -6.73
C VAL A 162 -12.79 -0.30 -7.33
N ASP A 163 -11.53 -0.63 -7.61
CA ASP A 163 -11.15 -1.99 -7.96
C ASP A 163 -11.14 -2.92 -6.74
N GLN A 164 -11.01 -4.23 -6.97
CA GLN A 164 -11.02 -5.22 -5.91
C GLN A 164 -9.85 -5.01 -4.93
N ALA A 165 -8.66 -4.61 -5.42
CA ALA A 165 -7.48 -4.45 -4.56
C ALA A 165 -7.61 -3.26 -3.62
N ALA A 166 -8.20 -2.15 -4.08
CA ALA A 166 -8.51 -0.98 -3.25
C ALA A 166 -9.58 -1.33 -2.23
N HIS A 167 -10.69 -1.95 -2.67
CA HIS A 167 -11.78 -2.39 -1.79
C HIS A 167 -11.30 -3.28 -0.65
N ASP A 168 -10.47 -4.29 -0.94
CA ASP A 168 -9.97 -5.24 0.05
C ASP A 168 -8.98 -4.61 1.03
N THR A 169 -8.38 -3.49 0.66
CA THR A 169 -7.33 -2.84 1.44
C THR A 169 -7.88 -1.68 2.28
N ASP A 170 -8.76 -0.87 1.71
CA ASP A 170 -9.32 0.33 2.36
C ASP A 170 -10.66 0.02 3.05
N ARG A 171 -10.58 -0.79 4.11
CA ARG A 171 -11.71 -1.45 4.76
C ARG A 171 -12.45 -0.63 5.80
N TYR A 172 -11.95 0.55 6.15
CA TYR A 172 -12.53 1.37 7.22
C TYR A 172 -13.39 2.48 6.64
N GLU A 173 -14.67 2.20 6.45
CA GLU A 173 -15.63 3.24 6.03
C GLU A 173 -15.75 4.31 7.13
N HIS A 174 -15.87 3.89 8.41
CA HIS A 174 -15.94 4.76 9.58
C HIS A 174 -14.71 4.53 10.48
N PRO A 175 -13.57 5.17 10.20
CA PRO A 175 -12.35 4.96 10.97
C PRO A 175 -12.49 5.55 12.38
N LYS A 176 -11.96 4.84 13.39
CA LYS A 176 -11.99 5.23 14.81
C LYS A 176 -10.65 5.74 15.30
N THR A 177 -9.58 5.40 14.61
CA THR A 177 -8.21 5.78 14.97
C THR A 177 -7.47 6.35 13.77
N PRO A 178 -6.40 7.14 13.99
CA PRO A 178 -5.56 7.65 12.89
C PRO A 178 -4.99 6.52 12.00
N GLU A 179 -4.65 5.36 12.59
CA GLU A 179 -4.17 4.20 11.84
C GLU A 179 -5.25 3.63 10.91
N GLN A 180 -6.50 3.57 11.37
CA GLN A 180 -7.62 3.16 10.53
C GLN A 180 -7.90 4.19 9.44
N ALA A 181 -7.79 5.49 9.73
CA ALA A 181 -7.99 6.57 8.77
C ALA A 181 -7.01 6.49 7.59
N LYS A 182 -5.79 5.96 7.78
CA LYS A 182 -4.84 5.67 6.68
C LYS A 182 -5.40 4.67 5.64
N PHE A 183 -6.37 3.84 6.04
CA PHE A 183 -7.02 2.82 5.23
C PHE A 183 -8.53 3.11 5.05
N SER A 184 -8.88 4.39 5.02
CA SER A 184 -10.24 4.88 4.81
C SER A 184 -10.27 5.86 3.64
N LEU A 185 -10.75 5.39 2.49
CA LEU A 185 -11.01 6.27 1.35
C LEU A 185 -12.07 7.31 1.71
N ALA A 186 -13.12 6.92 2.44
CA ALA A 186 -14.19 7.82 2.84
C ALA A 186 -13.68 9.01 3.68
N PHE A 187 -12.78 8.76 4.65
CA PHE A 187 -12.14 9.82 5.42
C PHE A 187 -11.28 10.75 4.55
N CYS A 188 -10.47 10.17 3.64
CA CYS A 188 -9.64 10.96 2.73
C CYS A 188 -10.47 11.84 1.78
N ILE A 189 -11.61 11.34 1.28
CA ILE A 189 -12.57 12.13 0.51
C ILE A 189 -13.16 13.25 1.38
N GLY A 190 -13.60 12.93 2.61
CA GLY A 190 -14.09 13.91 3.58
C GLY A 190 -13.07 15.04 3.80
N LYS A 191 -11.80 14.70 3.95
CA LYS A 191 -10.72 15.68 4.11
C LYS A 191 -10.60 16.64 2.92
N VAL A 192 -10.67 16.11 1.69
CA VAL A 192 -10.66 16.94 0.48
C VAL A 192 -11.89 17.82 0.41
N MET A 193 -13.08 17.27 0.66
CA MET A 193 -14.36 18.02 0.56
C MET A 193 -14.49 19.13 1.61
N THR A 194 -13.86 18.98 2.78
CA THR A 194 -13.78 20.05 3.79
C THR A 194 -12.73 21.15 3.46
N GLY A 195 -12.18 21.14 2.25
CA GLY A 195 -11.19 22.12 1.78
C GLY A 195 -9.77 21.83 2.26
N GLY A 196 -9.54 20.67 2.87
CA GLY A 196 -8.24 20.23 3.37
C GLY A 196 -7.41 19.46 2.34
N ARG A 197 -6.11 19.34 2.64
CA ARG A 197 -5.19 18.42 1.96
C ARG A 197 -4.91 17.25 2.88
N VAL A 198 -4.80 16.06 2.31
CA VAL A 198 -4.40 14.86 3.07
C VAL A 198 -2.90 14.94 3.38
N THR A 199 -2.57 15.10 4.66
CA THR A 199 -1.21 15.35 5.16
C THR A 199 -0.84 14.38 6.29
N MET A 200 0.43 14.41 6.73
CA MET A 200 0.89 13.60 7.87
C MET A 200 0.13 13.91 9.16
N HIS A 201 -0.28 15.16 9.35
CA HIS A 201 -0.99 15.60 10.57
C HIS A 201 -2.37 14.94 10.73
N ASP A 202 -2.97 14.48 9.63
CA ASP A 202 -4.27 13.81 9.66
C ASP A 202 -4.21 12.39 10.27
N PHE A 203 -2.99 11.84 10.41
CA PHE A 203 -2.74 10.46 10.82
C PHE A 203 -1.79 10.33 12.02
N ILE A 204 -1.54 11.43 12.74
CA ILE A 204 -0.69 11.48 13.94
C ILE A 204 -1.58 11.82 15.14
N GLY A 205 -1.28 11.20 16.29
CA GLY A 205 -2.00 11.41 17.54
C GLY A 205 -2.79 10.19 18.00
N GLU A 206 -3.49 10.33 19.10
CA GLU A 206 -4.30 9.26 19.69
C GLU A 206 -5.70 9.20 19.07
N GLU A 207 -6.21 10.34 18.57
CA GLU A 207 -7.53 10.45 17.96
C GLU A 207 -7.45 11.12 16.58
N ILE A 208 -8.47 10.89 15.76
CA ILE A 208 -8.66 11.62 14.49
C ILE A 208 -9.01 13.08 14.81
N ALA A 209 -8.10 13.99 14.49
CA ALA A 209 -8.24 15.42 14.81
C ALA A 209 -9.31 16.11 13.94
N ASP A 210 -9.42 15.76 12.66
CA ASP A 210 -10.35 16.40 11.72
C ASP A 210 -11.76 15.82 11.88
N LYS A 211 -12.53 16.40 12.80
CA LYS A 211 -13.92 15.97 13.06
C LYS A 211 -14.87 16.33 11.90
N ALA A 212 -14.58 17.36 11.10
CA ALA A 212 -15.39 17.73 9.94
C ALA A 212 -15.23 16.70 8.81
N ALA A 213 -14.00 16.29 8.52
CA ALA A 213 -13.73 15.22 7.57
C ALA A 213 -14.37 13.90 8.03
N LEU A 214 -14.30 13.59 9.33
CA LEU A 214 -14.91 12.40 9.91
C LEU A 214 -16.44 12.42 9.79
N ALA A 215 -17.08 13.56 10.02
CA ALA A 215 -18.54 13.71 9.86
C ALA A 215 -18.99 13.60 8.39
N PHE A 216 -18.12 13.93 7.43
CA PHE A 216 -18.42 13.81 6.00
C PHE A 216 -18.47 12.35 5.53
N VAL A 217 -17.87 11.42 6.26
CA VAL A 217 -17.80 9.99 5.91
C VAL A 217 -19.21 9.40 5.64
N ASP A 218 -20.23 9.84 6.37
CA ASP A 218 -21.61 9.37 6.20
C ASP A 218 -22.20 9.67 4.81
N LYS A 219 -21.61 10.63 4.08
CA LYS A 219 -22.00 10.95 2.70
C LYS A 219 -21.25 10.13 1.64
N VAL A 220 -20.24 9.34 2.03
CA VAL A 220 -19.39 8.63 1.10
C VAL A 220 -19.73 7.15 1.07
N LYS A 221 -20.05 6.64 -0.10
CA LYS A 221 -20.30 5.21 -0.36
C LYS A 221 -19.18 4.64 -1.20
N ILE A 222 -18.64 3.49 -0.79
CA ILE A 222 -17.63 2.75 -1.56
C ILE A 222 -18.31 1.55 -2.23
N GLU A 223 -18.12 1.41 -3.54
CA GLU A 223 -18.65 0.28 -4.32
C GLU A 223 -17.51 -0.38 -5.10
N CYS A 224 -17.39 -1.70 -4.94
CA CYS A 224 -16.42 -2.49 -5.70
C CYS A 224 -16.95 -2.70 -7.13
N ARG A 225 -16.18 -2.23 -8.14
CA ARG A 225 -16.49 -2.33 -9.57
C ARG A 225 -15.22 -2.66 -10.35
N PRO A 226 -14.66 -3.87 -10.18
CA PRO A 226 -13.37 -4.23 -10.78
C PRO A 226 -13.39 -4.16 -12.30
N GLU A 227 -14.54 -4.35 -12.93
CA GLU A 227 -14.73 -4.26 -14.37
C GLU A 227 -14.43 -2.87 -14.95
N LEU A 228 -14.45 -1.81 -14.12
CA LEU A 228 -14.10 -0.45 -14.55
C LEU A 228 -12.57 -0.22 -14.62
N PHE A 229 -11.76 -1.12 -14.05
CA PHE A 229 -10.33 -0.90 -13.80
C PHE A 229 -9.45 -2.04 -14.32
N THR A 230 -9.70 -2.51 -15.53
CA THR A 230 -8.94 -3.61 -16.17
C THR A 230 -7.48 -3.25 -16.45
N GLU A 231 -7.16 -1.96 -16.58
CA GLU A 231 -5.83 -1.45 -16.94
C GLU A 231 -4.97 -1.08 -15.72
N SER A 232 -5.60 -0.94 -14.56
CA SER A 232 -4.91 -0.42 -13.38
C SER A 232 -5.25 -1.20 -12.12
N ARG A 233 -4.30 -1.19 -11.20
CA ARG A 233 -4.49 -1.61 -9.82
C ARG A 233 -4.65 -0.35 -8.94
N PHE A 234 -5.66 -0.31 -8.07
CA PHE A 234 -6.01 0.84 -7.23
C PHE A 234 -6.61 2.03 -7.99
N GLY A 235 -7.26 1.78 -9.13
CA GLY A 235 -8.07 2.79 -9.82
C GLY A 235 -9.32 3.16 -8.99
N THR A 236 -9.76 4.42 -9.13
CA THR A 236 -11.00 4.90 -8.51
C THR A 236 -11.73 5.85 -9.45
N GLU A 237 -13.05 5.71 -9.56
CA GLU A 237 -13.92 6.73 -10.09
C GLU A 237 -14.71 7.36 -8.94
N VAL A 238 -14.58 8.67 -8.76
CA VAL A 238 -15.35 9.45 -7.80
C VAL A 238 -16.51 10.11 -8.52
N ARG A 239 -17.72 9.86 -8.03
CA ARG A 239 -18.95 10.51 -8.48
C ARG A 239 -19.51 11.33 -7.34
N ILE A 240 -19.70 12.63 -7.55
CA ILE A 240 -20.26 13.57 -6.59
C ILE A 240 -21.66 13.97 -7.05
N GLU A 241 -22.66 13.66 -6.26
CA GLU A 241 -24.03 14.10 -6.45
C GLU A 241 -24.24 15.38 -5.64
N LEU A 242 -24.62 16.45 -6.32
CA LEU A 242 -24.83 17.76 -5.71
C LEU A 242 -26.29 17.97 -5.31
N LYS A 243 -26.54 18.82 -4.32
CA LYS A 243 -27.88 19.18 -3.85
C LYS A 243 -28.74 19.86 -4.94
N ASP A 244 -28.11 20.45 -5.96
CA ASP A 244 -28.79 21.04 -7.12
C ASP A 244 -29.06 20.02 -8.24
N CYS A 245 -28.95 18.72 -7.94
CA CYS A 245 -29.20 17.58 -8.83
C CYS A 245 -28.16 17.40 -9.95
N ARG A 246 -27.06 18.17 -10.00
CA ARG A 246 -25.94 17.87 -10.89
C ARG A 246 -25.14 16.69 -10.35
N THR A 247 -24.58 15.94 -11.27
CA THR A 247 -23.62 14.86 -10.96
C THR A 247 -22.31 15.14 -11.65
N LEU A 248 -21.24 15.13 -10.88
CA LEU A 248 -19.87 15.30 -11.37
C LEU A 248 -19.15 13.97 -11.23
N SER A 249 -18.29 13.62 -12.18
CA SER A 249 -17.53 12.35 -12.12
C SER A 249 -16.11 12.53 -12.65
N ARG A 250 -15.17 11.84 -12.00
CA ARG A 250 -13.79 11.76 -12.39
C ARG A 250 -13.23 10.37 -12.12
N LYS A 251 -12.64 9.76 -13.14
CA LYS A 251 -11.93 8.48 -13.05
C LYS A 251 -10.42 8.71 -13.09
N VAL A 252 -9.69 8.11 -12.15
CA VAL A 252 -8.23 8.10 -12.09
C VAL A 252 -7.75 6.66 -12.01
N CYS A 253 -7.08 6.18 -13.05
CA CYS A 253 -6.49 4.85 -13.11
C CYS A 253 -5.07 4.84 -12.54
N PHE A 254 -4.29 5.84 -12.86
CA PHE A 254 -2.88 5.98 -12.46
C PHE A 254 -2.68 7.30 -11.73
N PRO A 255 -2.86 7.32 -10.39
CA PRO A 255 -2.73 8.55 -9.63
C PRO A 255 -1.28 9.01 -9.56
N LYS A 256 -1.08 10.26 -9.22
CA LYS A 256 0.24 10.89 -9.06
C LYS A 256 1.18 10.00 -8.23
N GLY A 257 2.43 9.89 -8.72
CA GLY A 257 3.46 9.02 -8.15
C GLY A 257 3.46 7.59 -8.67
N ASP A 258 2.51 7.25 -9.56
CA ASP A 258 2.57 6.03 -10.36
C ASP A 258 3.66 6.16 -11.43
N PRO A 259 4.32 5.08 -11.88
CA PRO A 259 5.25 5.13 -13.02
C PRO A 259 4.66 5.73 -14.29
N GLN A 260 3.36 5.57 -14.50
CA GLN A 260 2.62 6.15 -15.65
C GLN A 260 2.18 7.60 -15.41
N ASN A 261 2.26 8.10 -14.17
CA ASN A 261 1.97 9.48 -13.78
C ASN A 261 2.97 9.93 -12.70
N PRO A 262 4.27 10.06 -13.03
CA PRO A 262 5.32 10.30 -12.05
C PRO A 262 5.20 11.68 -11.39
N MET A 263 5.69 11.77 -10.15
CA MET A 263 5.85 13.05 -9.48
C MET A 263 6.96 13.87 -10.12
N SER A 264 6.72 15.14 -10.31
CA SER A 264 7.76 16.11 -10.66
C SER A 264 8.73 16.34 -9.50
N THR A 265 9.91 16.89 -9.80
CA THR A 265 10.88 17.28 -8.76
C THR A 265 10.29 18.25 -7.74
N ALA A 266 9.46 19.21 -8.18
CA ALA A 266 8.80 20.15 -7.29
C ALA A 266 7.82 19.48 -6.32
N GLU A 267 7.03 18.52 -6.80
CA GLU A 267 6.11 17.74 -5.96
C GLU A 267 6.87 16.86 -4.95
N ILE A 268 8.00 16.27 -5.34
CA ILE A 268 8.87 15.51 -4.44
C ILE A 268 9.45 16.41 -3.35
N GLN A 269 9.94 17.61 -3.73
CA GLN A 269 10.45 18.59 -2.78
C GLN A 269 9.35 19.07 -1.80
N GLN A 270 8.14 19.32 -2.31
CA GLN A 270 7.01 19.70 -1.46
C GLN A 270 6.66 18.58 -0.46
N LYS A 271 6.64 17.32 -0.91
CA LYS A 271 6.44 16.15 -0.03
C LYS A 271 7.54 16.08 1.05
N LEU A 272 8.81 16.26 0.66
CA LEU A 272 9.93 16.27 1.61
C LEU A 272 9.77 17.34 2.68
N ARG A 273 9.42 18.58 2.28
CA ARG A 273 9.14 19.69 3.23
C ARG A 273 8.04 19.31 4.21
N GLY A 274 6.90 18.80 3.74
CA GLY A 274 5.80 18.39 4.62
C GLY A 274 6.18 17.26 5.58
N CYS A 275 7.05 16.32 5.17
CA CYS A 275 7.57 15.27 6.06
C CYS A 275 8.52 15.86 7.12
N LEU A 276 9.39 16.80 6.75
CA LEU A 276 10.30 17.47 7.68
C LEU A 276 9.54 18.35 8.69
N GLU A 277 8.55 19.10 8.24
CA GLU A 277 7.68 19.92 9.10
C GLU A 277 6.94 19.05 10.13
N ALA A 278 6.39 17.91 9.70
CA ALA A 278 5.72 16.99 10.59
C ALA A 278 6.67 16.33 11.62
N ALA A 279 7.94 16.08 11.25
CA ALA A 279 8.93 15.43 12.11
C ALA A 279 9.63 16.40 13.06
N LEU A 280 9.91 17.62 12.63
CA LEU A 280 10.75 18.60 13.34
C LEU A 280 9.95 19.74 13.94
N GLY A 281 8.63 19.80 13.71
CA GLY A 281 7.80 20.92 14.09
C GLY A 281 8.16 22.20 13.30
N THR A 282 7.68 23.34 13.75
CA THR A 282 7.87 24.66 13.11
C THR A 282 9.33 25.17 13.13
N TYR A 283 10.31 24.36 13.46
CA TYR A 283 11.74 24.78 13.53
C TYR A 283 12.43 24.95 12.17
N LEU A 284 11.75 24.65 11.05
CA LEU A 284 12.27 24.87 9.70
C LEU A 284 11.55 26.02 8.98
N SER A 285 11.40 27.16 9.64
CA SER A 285 11.22 28.42 8.94
C SER A 285 12.61 28.92 8.50
N LEU A 286 13.09 28.37 7.41
CA LEU A 286 14.21 28.90 6.64
C LEU A 286 13.75 29.31 5.26
#